data_6fc22eb9505feedf1a3de8f3e8388de6
#
_entry.id   6fc22eb9505feedf1a3de8f3e8388de6
#
_cell.length_a   1.000
_cell.length_b   1.000
_cell.length_c   1.000
_cell.angle_alpha   90.00
_cell.angle_beta   90.00
_cell.angle_gamma   90.00
#
_symmetry.space_group_name_H-M   'P 1'
#
loop_
_entity.id
_entity.type
_entity.pdbx_description
1 polymer ?
#
loop_
_entity_poly.entity_id
_entity_poly.type
_entity_poly.pdbx_seq_one_letter_code
_entity_poly.pdbx_strand_id
1 'polypeptide(L)'
;MKFGACVGTDIEKMKYIKEIGFDYAESHCQELVSKPMEHIEAMKNVGIPVLSANCFIGLRLLGPEKDEAAIAEYLEKLFARASYLGLKYLVFGSSGARRIPEGMSLEEGRAEIVAFLKNSVVPICEKYKTITIAIEPLRPQECNAVNTVADGVEIAKKVNSPYVKVLADVAHMFYQNEDLNSLESFKGWLVHAHTSNPDVPPEMNRKRIYPKEGDGYDQSVFLKALAAAGVEQCSVEAEVIDFRVDAENAVRILKNSI
;
A
#
# COMPACT_ATOMS: atom_id res chain seq x y z
N MET A 1 7.69 -13.99 7.93
CA MET A 1 6.89 -12.86 7.37
C MET A 1 5.53 -12.79 8.05
N LYS A 2 4.96 -11.60 8.25
CA LYS A 2 3.59 -11.41 8.73
C LYS A 2 2.66 -11.20 7.55
N PHE A 3 1.45 -11.76 7.61
CA PHE A 3 0.46 -11.60 6.55
C PHE A 3 -0.73 -10.78 7.03
N GLY A 4 -1.13 -9.81 6.21
CA GLY A 4 -2.32 -8.99 6.39
C GLY A 4 -3.30 -9.10 5.23
N ALA A 5 -4.45 -8.47 5.38
CA ALA A 5 -5.43 -8.30 4.30
C ALA A 5 -5.94 -6.87 4.26
N CYS A 6 -6.10 -6.33 3.06
CA CYS A 6 -6.73 -5.04 2.82
C CYS A 6 -8.24 -5.17 3.03
N VAL A 7 -8.72 -4.68 4.17
CA VAL A 7 -10.13 -4.75 4.59
C VAL A 7 -10.76 -3.38 4.83
N GLY A 8 -10.01 -2.31 4.56
CA GLY A 8 -10.48 -0.95 4.80
C GLY A 8 -10.81 -0.71 6.27
N THR A 9 -11.97 -0.10 6.52
CA THR A 9 -12.47 0.16 7.87
C THR A 9 -13.61 -0.79 8.27
N ASP A 10 -13.77 -1.91 7.58
CA ASP A 10 -14.85 -2.88 7.83
C ASP A 10 -14.53 -3.74 9.07
N ILE A 11 -15.23 -3.46 10.16
CA ILE A 11 -15.05 -4.12 11.45
C ILE A 11 -15.35 -5.62 11.39
N GLU A 12 -16.35 -6.04 10.62
CA GLU A 12 -16.72 -7.46 10.51
C GLU A 12 -15.66 -8.24 9.72
N LYS A 13 -15.11 -7.65 8.66
CA LYS A 13 -13.95 -8.23 7.96
C LYS A 13 -12.73 -8.28 8.86
N MET A 14 -12.46 -7.25 9.66
CA MET A 14 -11.35 -7.26 10.62
C MET A 14 -11.49 -8.39 11.66
N LYS A 15 -12.69 -8.61 12.21
CA LYS A 15 -12.96 -9.72 13.12
C LYS A 15 -12.70 -11.06 12.44
N TYR A 16 -13.20 -11.20 11.21
CA TYR A 16 -13.08 -12.44 10.47
C TYR A 16 -11.63 -12.79 10.12
N ILE A 17 -10.85 -11.84 9.59
CA ILE A 17 -9.43 -12.12 9.27
C ILE A 17 -8.61 -12.44 10.51
N LYS A 18 -8.96 -11.87 11.70
CA LYS A 18 -8.38 -12.24 12.98
C LYS A 18 -8.68 -13.70 13.33
N GLU A 19 -9.95 -14.12 13.18
CA GLU A 19 -10.41 -15.48 13.50
C GLU A 19 -9.70 -16.54 12.66
N ILE A 20 -9.56 -16.30 11.35
CA ILE A 20 -8.92 -17.24 10.42
C ILE A 20 -7.38 -17.16 10.43
N GLY A 21 -6.80 -16.22 11.19
CA GLY A 21 -5.38 -16.22 11.53
C GLY A 21 -4.50 -15.34 10.66
N PHE A 22 -4.99 -14.25 10.07
CA PHE A 22 -4.11 -13.17 9.60
C PHE A 22 -3.43 -12.48 10.80
N ASP A 23 -2.23 -11.95 10.58
CA ASP A 23 -1.43 -11.33 11.64
C ASP A 23 -1.83 -9.87 11.88
N TYR A 24 -2.38 -9.18 10.87
CA TYR A 24 -2.80 -7.78 10.94
C TYR A 24 -3.85 -7.44 9.87
N ALA A 25 -4.51 -6.31 10.05
CA ALA A 25 -5.38 -5.68 9.05
C ALA A 25 -4.65 -4.53 8.36
N GLU A 26 -4.87 -4.38 7.07
CA GLU A 26 -4.57 -3.16 6.34
C GLU A 26 -5.85 -2.37 6.11
N SER A 27 -5.82 -1.10 6.55
CA SER A 27 -6.96 -0.19 6.44
C SER A 27 -6.88 0.64 5.16
N HIS A 28 -7.75 1.67 5.04
CA HIS A 28 -7.82 2.59 3.91
C HIS A 28 -7.72 4.03 4.43
N CYS A 29 -6.70 4.78 4.03
CA CYS A 29 -6.41 6.11 4.58
C CYS A 29 -7.57 7.11 4.45
N GLN A 30 -8.21 7.17 3.27
CA GLN A 30 -9.31 8.11 3.05
C GLN A 30 -10.55 7.73 3.87
N GLU A 31 -10.80 6.43 4.08
CA GLU A 31 -11.86 5.98 4.99
C GLU A 31 -11.52 6.34 6.44
N LEU A 32 -10.27 6.13 6.87
CA LEU A 32 -9.83 6.56 8.21
C LEU A 32 -10.13 8.04 8.45
N VAL A 33 -9.92 8.92 7.47
CA VAL A 33 -10.20 10.35 7.60
C VAL A 33 -11.71 10.66 7.59
N SER A 34 -12.51 9.92 6.84
CA SER A 34 -13.95 10.17 6.69
C SER A 34 -14.81 9.65 7.85
N LYS A 35 -14.41 8.50 8.47
CA LYS A 35 -15.19 7.87 9.56
C LYS A 35 -15.21 8.73 10.83
N PRO A 36 -16.24 8.64 11.69
CA PRO A 36 -16.26 9.26 13.01
C PRO A 36 -15.24 8.57 13.95
N MET A 37 -14.86 9.23 15.04
CA MET A 37 -13.82 8.70 15.94
C MET A 37 -14.28 7.44 16.67
N GLU A 38 -15.56 7.31 16.97
CA GLU A 38 -16.16 6.11 17.57
C GLU A 38 -15.96 4.86 16.70
N HIS A 39 -15.96 5.03 15.37
CA HIS A 39 -15.66 3.94 14.45
C HIS A 39 -14.18 3.52 14.51
N ILE A 40 -13.28 4.49 14.59
CA ILE A 40 -11.83 4.25 14.73
C ILE A 40 -11.52 3.52 16.06
N GLU A 41 -12.22 3.92 17.13
CA GLU A 41 -12.14 3.23 18.43
C GLU A 41 -12.66 1.79 18.35
N ALA A 42 -13.78 1.58 17.66
CA ALA A 42 -14.34 0.24 17.45
C ALA A 42 -13.37 -0.65 16.65
N MET A 43 -12.68 -0.12 15.62
CA MET A 43 -11.63 -0.85 14.89
C MET A 43 -10.50 -1.29 15.83
N LYS A 44 -10.01 -0.39 16.68
CA LYS A 44 -8.95 -0.70 17.66
C LYS A 44 -9.39 -1.81 18.63
N ASN A 45 -10.65 -1.79 19.05
CA ASN A 45 -11.22 -2.74 19.99
C ASN A 45 -11.43 -4.15 19.41
N VAL A 46 -11.33 -4.34 18.09
CA VAL A 46 -11.32 -5.69 17.48
C VAL A 46 -10.14 -6.51 17.98
N GLY A 47 -9.02 -5.86 18.31
CA GLY A 47 -7.85 -6.52 18.86
C GLY A 47 -7.04 -7.35 17.84
N ILE A 48 -7.17 -7.04 16.55
CA ILE A 48 -6.18 -7.34 15.52
C ILE A 48 -5.34 -6.07 15.28
N PRO A 49 -4.01 -6.14 15.19
CA PRO A 49 -3.22 -4.96 14.85
C PRO A 49 -3.62 -4.36 13.51
N VAL A 50 -3.71 -3.04 13.40
CA VAL A 50 -3.81 -2.33 12.11
C VAL A 50 -2.43 -1.77 11.84
N LEU A 51 -1.65 -2.41 10.94
CA LEU A 51 -0.24 -2.04 10.75
C LEU A 51 0.00 -1.12 9.56
N SER A 52 -0.89 -1.14 8.58
CA SER A 52 -0.79 -0.35 7.36
C SER A 52 -2.14 0.18 6.91
N ALA A 53 -2.12 1.19 6.03
CA ALA A 53 -3.31 1.66 5.33
C ALA A 53 -2.94 2.11 3.91
N ASN A 54 -3.68 1.63 2.92
CA ASN A 54 -3.49 1.98 1.52
C ASN A 54 -4.24 3.28 1.12
N CYS A 55 -4.15 3.67 -0.16
CA CYS A 55 -4.84 4.84 -0.71
C CYS A 55 -4.59 6.14 0.09
N PHE A 56 -3.31 6.48 0.29
CA PHE A 56 -2.82 7.53 1.17
C PHE A 56 -3.62 8.83 1.13
N ILE A 57 -3.88 9.39 -0.08
CA ILE A 57 -4.58 10.66 -0.24
C ILE A 57 -5.37 10.68 -1.56
N GLY A 58 -6.56 11.26 -1.54
CA GLY A 58 -7.41 11.45 -2.74
C GLY A 58 -7.36 12.86 -3.32
N LEU A 59 -6.79 13.82 -2.59
CA LEU A 59 -6.65 15.21 -3.05
C LEU A 59 -5.56 15.32 -4.11
N ARG A 60 -5.77 16.19 -5.10
CA ARG A 60 -4.78 16.44 -6.16
C ARG A 60 -3.50 17.04 -5.56
N LEU A 61 -2.37 16.48 -5.95
CA LEU A 61 -1.04 16.88 -5.45
C LEU A 61 -0.21 17.66 -6.47
N LEU A 62 -0.54 17.54 -7.75
CA LEU A 62 0.24 18.09 -8.87
C LEU A 62 -0.55 19.15 -9.62
N GLY A 63 0.18 20.17 -10.07
CA GLY A 63 -0.35 21.25 -10.88
C GLY A 63 -1.05 22.36 -10.08
N PRO A 64 -1.62 23.36 -10.79
CA PRO A 64 -2.10 24.59 -10.17
C PRO A 64 -3.40 24.44 -9.38
N GLU A 65 -4.11 23.32 -9.53
CA GLU A 65 -5.40 23.08 -8.85
C GLU A 65 -5.25 22.40 -7.48
N LYS A 66 -4.02 22.23 -6.98
CA LYS A 66 -3.81 21.65 -5.65
C LYS A 66 -4.27 22.61 -4.55
N ASP A 67 -4.99 22.09 -3.58
CA ASP A 67 -5.41 22.84 -2.38
C ASP A 67 -4.48 22.46 -1.21
N GLU A 68 -3.50 23.31 -0.95
CA GLU A 68 -2.50 23.05 0.09
C GLU A 68 -3.11 23.09 1.51
N ALA A 69 -4.15 23.91 1.73
CA ALA A 69 -4.84 23.98 3.02
C ALA A 69 -5.64 22.69 3.30
N ALA A 70 -6.41 22.23 2.31
CA ALA A 70 -7.13 20.97 2.40
C ALA A 70 -6.19 19.75 2.57
N ILE A 71 -5.03 19.75 1.87
CA ILE A 71 -4.01 18.73 2.01
C ILE A 71 -3.46 18.72 3.45
N ALA A 72 -3.11 19.88 4.01
CA ALA A 72 -2.57 19.99 5.36
C ALA A 72 -3.58 19.49 6.42
N GLU A 73 -4.84 19.89 6.34
CA GLU A 73 -5.91 19.44 7.24
C GLU A 73 -6.09 17.91 7.14
N TYR A 74 -6.14 17.38 5.92
CA TYR A 74 -6.25 15.95 5.68
C TYR A 74 -5.10 15.17 6.33
N LEU A 75 -3.86 15.60 6.12
CA LEU A 75 -2.67 14.93 6.65
C LEU A 75 -2.67 14.94 8.18
N GLU A 76 -2.94 16.07 8.84
CA GLU A 76 -3.00 16.12 10.30
C GLU A 76 -4.05 15.13 10.85
N LYS A 77 -5.24 15.09 10.26
CA LYS A 77 -6.29 14.17 10.65
C LYS A 77 -5.93 12.72 10.42
N LEU A 78 -5.34 12.40 9.25
CA LEU A 78 -4.90 11.05 8.93
C LEU A 78 -3.83 10.55 9.91
N PHE A 79 -2.77 11.34 10.13
CA PHE A 79 -1.67 10.92 10.98
C PHE A 79 -2.08 10.77 12.46
N ALA A 80 -2.97 11.63 12.97
CA ALA A 80 -3.53 11.48 14.30
C ALA A 80 -4.25 10.14 14.47
N ARG A 81 -5.07 9.74 13.49
CA ARG A 81 -5.83 8.47 13.51
C ARG A 81 -4.94 7.27 13.28
N ALA A 82 -3.99 7.37 12.36
CA ALA A 82 -2.98 6.34 12.11
C ALA A 82 -2.15 6.07 13.37
N SER A 83 -1.69 7.10 14.04
CA SER A 83 -0.97 6.99 15.30
C SER A 83 -1.83 6.37 16.42
N TYR A 84 -3.10 6.80 16.54
CA TYR A 84 -4.03 6.22 17.52
C TYR A 84 -4.23 4.70 17.33
N LEU A 85 -4.32 4.24 16.09
CA LEU A 85 -4.44 2.81 15.74
C LEU A 85 -3.11 2.07 15.85
N GLY A 86 -1.96 2.76 15.84
CA GLY A 86 -0.63 2.16 15.87
C GLY A 86 -0.10 1.74 14.50
N LEU A 87 -0.57 2.39 13.42
CA LEU A 87 -0.07 2.12 12.07
C LEU A 87 1.44 2.41 11.96
N LYS A 88 2.10 1.60 11.15
CA LYS A 88 3.52 1.76 10.80
C LYS A 88 3.71 2.33 9.40
N TYR A 89 2.83 1.94 8.47
CA TYR A 89 2.96 2.30 7.07
C TYR A 89 1.68 2.92 6.51
N LEU A 90 1.85 4.02 5.77
CA LEU A 90 0.81 4.61 4.93
C LEU A 90 1.25 4.43 3.48
N VAL A 91 0.46 3.71 2.70
CA VAL A 91 0.81 3.31 1.33
C VAL A 91 0.39 4.39 0.34
N PHE A 92 1.38 4.96 -0.32
CA PHE A 92 1.21 6.03 -1.30
C PHE A 92 1.13 5.49 -2.72
N GLY A 93 0.05 4.76 -3.02
CA GLY A 93 -0.39 4.41 -4.38
C GLY A 93 -1.14 5.58 -5.04
N SER A 94 -2.27 6.00 -4.47
CA SER A 94 -3.01 7.26 -4.75
C SER A 94 -3.01 7.70 -6.21
N SER A 95 -3.48 6.84 -7.13
CA SER A 95 -3.31 6.99 -8.59
C SER A 95 -3.77 8.35 -9.13
N GLY A 96 -4.97 8.80 -8.74
CA GLY A 96 -5.55 10.08 -9.17
C GLY A 96 -4.83 11.29 -8.59
N ALA A 97 -4.42 11.21 -7.32
CA ALA A 97 -3.78 12.32 -6.62
C ALA A 97 -2.43 12.73 -7.22
N ARG A 98 -1.64 11.73 -7.67
CA ARG A 98 -0.29 11.95 -8.22
C ARG A 98 -0.20 11.76 -9.73
N ARG A 99 -1.34 11.71 -10.44
CA ARG A 99 -1.34 11.68 -11.90
C ARG A 99 -0.82 13.00 -12.45
N ILE A 100 0.22 12.91 -13.29
CA ILE A 100 0.81 14.08 -13.96
C ILE A 100 -0.20 14.61 -14.96
N PRO A 101 -0.59 15.90 -14.88
CA PRO A 101 -1.54 16.50 -15.79
C PRO A 101 -0.95 16.67 -17.20
N GLU A 102 -1.84 16.83 -18.18
CA GLU A 102 -1.45 17.11 -19.55
C GLU A 102 -0.62 18.42 -19.63
N GLY A 103 0.44 18.39 -20.42
CA GLY A 103 1.37 19.52 -20.57
C GLY A 103 2.49 19.60 -19.54
N MET A 104 2.44 18.81 -18.46
CA MET A 104 3.53 18.70 -17.49
C MET A 104 4.42 17.50 -17.84
N SER A 105 5.72 17.69 -17.83
CA SER A 105 6.69 16.61 -18.05
C SER A 105 6.75 15.62 -16.88
N LEU A 106 7.27 14.41 -17.13
CA LEU A 106 7.51 13.41 -16.10
C LEU A 106 8.46 13.93 -15.01
N GLU A 107 9.49 14.67 -15.41
CA GLU A 107 10.47 15.23 -14.48
C GLU A 107 9.84 16.28 -13.55
N GLU A 108 9.05 17.19 -14.09
CA GLU A 108 8.32 18.20 -13.31
C GLU A 108 7.34 17.53 -12.34
N GLY A 109 6.54 16.57 -12.81
CA GLY A 109 5.59 15.87 -11.96
C GLY A 109 6.27 15.09 -10.82
N ARG A 110 7.37 14.42 -11.11
CA ARG A 110 8.19 13.74 -10.07
C ARG A 110 8.83 14.72 -9.08
N ALA A 111 9.24 15.90 -9.56
CA ALA A 111 9.77 16.95 -8.69
C ALA A 111 8.70 17.48 -7.73
N GLU A 112 7.45 17.67 -8.19
CA GLU A 112 6.33 18.06 -7.31
C GLU A 112 5.99 16.97 -6.29
N ILE A 113 6.04 15.68 -6.66
CA ILE A 113 5.86 14.57 -5.71
C ILE A 113 6.95 14.61 -4.63
N VAL A 114 8.22 14.80 -5.01
CA VAL A 114 9.34 14.93 -4.07
C VAL A 114 9.13 16.14 -3.15
N ALA A 115 8.71 17.28 -3.69
CA ALA A 115 8.44 18.49 -2.92
C ALA A 115 7.30 18.28 -1.91
N PHE A 116 6.20 17.66 -2.33
CA PHE A 116 5.09 17.28 -1.44
C PHE A 116 5.56 16.39 -0.29
N LEU A 117 6.31 15.33 -0.59
CA LEU A 117 6.82 14.42 0.44
C LEU A 117 7.77 15.15 1.40
N LYS A 118 8.69 15.98 0.91
CA LYS A 118 9.63 16.72 1.74
C LYS A 118 8.98 17.78 2.63
N ASN A 119 8.09 18.58 2.03
CA ASN A 119 7.64 19.82 2.65
C ASN A 119 6.35 19.63 3.47
N SER A 120 5.50 18.66 3.08
CA SER A 120 4.21 18.45 3.73
C SER A 120 4.18 17.17 4.57
N VAL A 121 4.80 16.07 4.11
CA VAL A 121 4.66 14.75 4.74
C VAL A 121 5.78 14.48 5.76
N VAL A 122 7.04 14.70 5.40
CA VAL A 122 8.18 14.41 6.30
C VAL A 122 8.07 15.13 7.64
N PRO A 123 7.71 16.43 7.71
CA PRO A 123 7.56 17.13 9.01
C PRO A 123 6.51 16.48 9.93
N ILE A 124 5.42 15.95 9.35
CA ILE A 124 4.40 15.24 10.12
C ILE A 124 4.93 13.87 10.57
N CYS A 125 5.65 13.14 9.71
CA CYS A 125 6.32 11.90 10.11
C CYS A 125 7.29 12.12 11.28
N GLU A 126 8.06 13.19 11.27
CA GLU A 126 8.98 13.56 12.35
C GLU A 126 8.25 13.85 13.68
N LYS A 127 7.04 14.43 13.61
CA LYS A 127 6.17 14.65 14.78
C LYS A 127 5.72 13.32 15.39
N TYR A 128 5.28 12.37 14.57
CA TYR A 128 4.74 11.08 15.03
C TYR A 128 5.80 9.98 15.19
N LYS A 129 6.93 10.04 14.49
CA LYS A 129 8.12 9.15 14.56
C LYS A 129 7.92 7.66 14.27
N THR A 130 6.70 7.17 14.30
CA THR A 130 6.37 5.73 14.14
C THR A 130 5.83 5.38 12.76
N ILE A 131 5.48 6.40 11.97
CA ILE A 131 4.79 6.23 10.68
C ILE A 131 5.76 6.50 9.53
N THR A 132 5.80 5.58 8.59
CA THR A 132 6.60 5.65 7.36
C THR A 132 5.67 5.62 6.15
N ILE A 133 5.95 6.45 5.16
CA ILE A 133 5.29 6.41 3.86
C ILE A 133 5.94 5.33 3.01
N ALA A 134 5.13 4.42 2.48
CA ALA A 134 5.56 3.41 1.52
C ALA A 134 5.05 3.82 0.12
N ILE A 135 5.93 4.36 -0.73
CA ILE A 135 5.58 4.70 -2.12
C ILE A 135 5.28 3.40 -2.85
N GLU A 136 4.12 3.30 -3.44
CA GLU A 136 3.70 2.17 -4.26
C GLU A 136 3.77 2.55 -5.74
N PRO A 137 4.65 1.93 -6.52
CA PRO A 137 4.64 2.04 -7.96
C PRO A 137 3.39 1.39 -8.54
N LEU A 138 2.73 2.07 -9.48
CA LEU A 138 1.51 1.60 -10.12
C LEU A 138 1.74 1.40 -11.61
N ARG A 139 1.09 0.40 -12.20
CA ARG A 139 1.12 0.21 -13.66
C ARG A 139 0.67 1.49 -14.40
N PRO A 140 1.17 1.76 -15.63
CA PRO A 140 0.93 3.02 -16.36
C PRO A 140 -0.54 3.35 -16.61
N GLN A 141 -1.41 2.33 -16.72
CA GLN A 141 -2.85 2.52 -16.91
C GLN A 141 -3.50 3.20 -15.69
N GLU A 142 -2.94 3.03 -14.50
CA GLU A 142 -3.47 3.62 -13.27
C GLU A 142 -2.80 4.95 -12.94
N CYS A 143 -1.49 5.08 -13.14
CA CYS A 143 -0.76 6.31 -12.88
C CYS A 143 0.45 6.43 -13.82
N ASN A 144 0.77 7.65 -14.25
CA ASN A 144 1.86 7.94 -15.17
C ASN A 144 3.11 8.55 -14.49
N ALA A 145 3.17 8.52 -13.15
CA ALA A 145 4.22 9.20 -12.40
C ALA A 145 5.32 8.27 -11.89
N VAL A 146 4.94 7.16 -11.24
CA VAL A 146 5.84 6.22 -10.57
C VAL A 146 5.36 4.82 -10.92
N ASN A 147 6.13 4.11 -11.75
CA ASN A 147 5.64 2.90 -12.38
C ASN A 147 6.45 1.64 -12.00
N THR A 148 7.71 1.75 -11.65
CA THR A 148 8.55 0.63 -11.24
C THR A 148 9.04 0.79 -9.80
N VAL A 149 9.44 -0.32 -9.18
CA VAL A 149 10.07 -0.29 -7.84
C VAL A 149 11.31 0.62 -7.87
N ALA A 150 12.08 0.58 -8.95
CA ALA A 150 13.24 1.46 -9.14
C ALA A 150 12.85 2.95 -9.14
N ASP A 151 11.75 3.33 -9.82
CA ASP A 151 11.22 4.71 -9.80
C ASP A 151 10.87 5.15 -8.37
N GLY A 152 10.18 4.27 -7.61
CA GLY A 152 9.82 4.55 -6.22
C GLY A 152 11.06 4.80 -5.36
N VAL A 153 12.10 3.95 -5.52
CA VAL A 153 13.38 4.10 -4.81
C VAL A 153 14.11 5.37 -5.21
N GLU A 154 14.08 5.77 -6.49
CA GLU A 154 14.67 7.02 -6.94
C GLU A 154 14.00 8.23 -6.27
N ILE A 155 12.66 8.26 -6.20
CA ILE A 155 11.93 9.30 -5.48
C ILE A 155 12.27 9.31 -3.99
N ALA A 156 12.27 8.15 -3.35
CA ALA A 156 12.61 8.04 -1.92
C ALA A 156 14.04 8.56 -1.64
N LYS A 157 15.00 8.25 -2.51
CA LYS A 157 16.37 8.79 -2.44
C LYS A 157 16.39 10.31 -2.58
N LYS A 158 15.64 10.89 -3.53
CA LYS A 158 15.54 12.34 -3.71
C LYS A 158 14.89 13.03 -2.51
N VAL A 159 13.90 12.39 -1.86
CA VAL A 159 13.32 12.90 -0.60
C VAL A 159 14.35 12.88 0.53
N ASN A 160 15.21 11.86 0.59
CA ASN A 160 16.28 11.70 1.55
C ASN A 160 15.80 11.77 3.01
N SER A 161 14.78 11.00 3.34
CA SER A 161 14.22 10.90 4.69
C SER A 161 14.07 9.42 5.11
N PRO A 162 14.33 9.05 6.36
CA PRO A 162 14.09 7.69 6.85
C PRO A 162 12.63 7.33 6.86
N TYR A 163 11.73 8.30 6.81
CA TYR A 163 10.27 8.13 6.83
C TYR A 163 9.65 7.92 5.44
N VAL A 164 10.45 7.88 4.38
CA VAL A 164 9.96 7.63 3.02
C VAL A 164 10.67 6.42 2.44
N LYS A 165 9.91 5.39 2.18
CA LYS A 165 10.32 4.06 1.71
C LYS A 165 9.42 3.63 0.55
N VAL A 166 9.53 2.38 0.14
CA VAL A 166 8.84 1.85 -1.04
C VAL A 166 8.10 0.57 -0.69
N LEU A 167 6.99 0.33 -1.38
CA LEU A 167 6.22 -0.91 -1.38
C LEU A 167 6.42 -1.63 -2.72
N ALA A 168 6.49 -2.96 -2.70
CA ALA A 168 6.39 -3.79 -3.89
C ALA A 168 5.01 -4.43 -3.97
N ASP A 169 4.27 -4.20 -5.07
CA ASP A 169 3.00 -4.88 -5.37
C ASP A 169 3.18 -5.84 -6.53
N VAL A 170 2.93 -7.12 -6.29
CA VAL A 170 3.15 -8.18 -7.27
C VAL A 170 2.32 -7.99 -8.54
N ALA A 171 1.09 -7.46 -8.43
CA ALA A 171 0.24 -7.26 -9.60
C ALA A 171 0.77 -6.13 -10.49
N HIS A 172 1.21 -5.02 -9.90
CA HIS A 172 1.81 -3.94 -10.66
C HIS A 172 3.13 -4.35 -11.31
N MET A 173 3.98 -5.12 -10.61
CA MET A 173 5.21 -5.68 -11.16
C MET A 173 4.93 -6.67 -12.30
N PHE A 174 3.95 -7.57 -12.13
CA PHE A 174 3.54 -8.55 -13.16
C PHE A 174 3.14 -7.89 -14.46
N TYR A 175 2.25 -6.89 -14.41
CA TYR A 175 1.79 -6.18 -15.59
C TYR A 175 2.86 -5.35 -16.31
N GLN A 176 3.99 -5.11 -15.67
CA GLN A 176 5.13 -4.40 -16.23
C GLN A 176 6.31 -5.31 -16.55
N ASN A 177 6.18 -6.62 -16.32
CA ASN A 177 7.23 -7.62 -16.48
C ASN A 177 8.49 -7.27 -15.68
N GLU A 178 8.33 -6.70 -14.46
CA GLU A 178 9.46 -6.48 -13.56
C GLU A 178 9.98 -7.82 -13.04
N ASP A 179 11.30 -7.98 -13.01
CA ASP A 179 11.94 -9.17 -12.45
C ASP A 179 11.83 -9.15 -10.91
N LEU A 180 11.13 -10.13 -10.35
CA LEU A 180 10.99 -10.27 -8.89
C LEU A 180 12.34 -10.44 -8.18
N ASN A 181 13.34 -11.04 -8.84
CA ASN A 181 14.67 -11.19 -8.25
C ASN A 181 15.40 -9.85 -8.08
N SER A 182 14.99 -8.82 -8.80
CA SER A 182 15.55 -7.46 -8.62
C SER A 182 15.28 -6.86 -7.25
N LEU A 183 14.25 -7.34 -6.52
CA LEU A 183 13.83 -6.80 -5.23
C LEU A 183 14.93 -6.83 -4.18
N GLU A 184 15.80 -7.84 -4.19
CA GLU A 184 16.95 -7.92 -3.26
C GLU A 184 17.88 -6.70 -3.39
N SER A 185 18.04 -6.16 -4.59
CA SER A 185 18.87 -4.97 -4.84
C SER A 185 18.33 -3.69 -4.15
N PHE A 186 17.06 -3.69 -3.78
CA PHE A 186 16.40 -2.59 -3.08
C PHE A 186 16.29 -2.80 -1.57
N LYS A 187 17.06 -3.73 -1.01
CA LYS A 187 17.12 -3.97 0.44
C LYS A 187 17.38 -2.67 1.21
N GLY A 188 16.60 -2.46 2.28
CA GLY A 188 16.62 -1.23 3.09
C GLY A 188 15.76 -0.10 2.54
N TRP A 189 15.29 -0.19 1.28
CA TRP A 189 14.29 0.72 0.72
C TRP A 189 12.87 0.14 0.76
N LEU A 190 12.72 -1.18 0.61
CA LEU A 190 11.44 -1.86 0.71
C LEU A 190 11.06 -2.10 2.17
N VAL A 191 9.81 -1.79 2.52
CA VAL A 191 9.30 -1.93 3.91
C VAL A 191 7.96 -2.66 4.00
N HIS A 192 7.24 -2.76 2.89
CA HIS A 192 5.93 -3.36 2.80
C HIS A 192 5.70 -3.97 1.44
N ALA A 193 4.71 -4.85 1.31
CA ALA A 193 4.34 -5.44 0.04
C ALA A 193 2.84 -5.73 -0.05
N HIS A 194 2.33 -5.70 -1.29
CA HIS A 194 1.01 -6.22 -1.61
C HIS A 194 1.13 -7.49 -2.47
N THR A 195 0.35 -8.50 -2.14
CA THR A 195 0.27 -9.74 -2.90
C THR A 195 -1.14 -10.06 -3.35
N SER A 196 -1.23 -10.77 -4.45
CA SER A 196 -2.46 -11.27 -5.08
C SER A 196 -2.09 -12.35 -6.09
N ASN A 197 -3.07 -12.95 -6.76
CA ASN A 197 -2.82 -13.60 -8.04
C ASN A 197 -3.11 -12.61 -9.17
N PRO A 198 -2.10 -12.11 -9.89
CA PRO A 198 -2.26 -11.19 -11.02
C PRO A 198 -2.51 -11.92 -12.35
N ASP A 199 -2.22 -13.23 -12.43
CA ASP A 199 -2.41 -14.05 -13.62
C ASP A 199 -3.85 -14.57 -13.70
N VAL A 200 -4.76 -13.65 -14.00
CA VAL A 200 -6.21 -13.92 -14.02
C VAL A 200 -6.68 -14.15 -15.45
N PRO A 201 -7.41 -15.25 -15.73
CA PRO A 201 -7.97 -15.49 -17.06
C PRO A 201 -8.82 -14.29 -17.54
N PRO A 202 -8.64 -13.84 -18.80
CA PRO A 202 -9.33 -12.66 -19.33
C PRO A 202 -10.86 -12.72 -19.23
N GLU A 203 -11.44 -13.91 -19.31
CA GLU A 203 -12.89 -14.14 -19.19
C GLU A 203 -13.45 -13.78 -17.80
N MET A 204 -12.62 -13.75 -16.77
CA MET A 204 -13.03 -13.29 -15.43
C MET A 204 -13.22 -11.78 -15.35
N ASN A 205 -12.71 -11.02 -16.33
CA ASN A 205 -12.75 -9.54 -16.36
C ASN A 205 -12.28 -8.89 -15.04
N ARG A 206 -11.20 -9.42 -14.47
CA ARG A 206 -10.58 -8.96 -13.22
C ARG A 206 -9.10 -8.70 -13.44
N LYS A 207 -8.54 -7.79 -12.64
CA LYS A 207 -7.12 -7.43 -12.73
C LYS A 207 -6.25 -8.33 -11.86
N ARG A 208 -6.76 -8.69 -10.69
CA ARG A 208 -6.10 -9.51 -9.68
C ARG A 208 -7.15 -10.11 -8.76
N ILE A 209 -6.90 -11.31 -8.27
CA ILE A 209 -7.79 -12.00 -7.33
C ILE A 209 -7.00 -12.44 -6.10
N TYR A 210 -7.71 -12.82 -5.04
CA TYR A 210 -7.10 -13.46 -3.90
C TYR A 210 -6.41 -14.76 -4.30
N PRO A 211 -5.21 -15.09 -3.72
CA PRO A 211 -4.58 -16.39 -3.91
C PRO A 211 -5.53 -17.54 -3.54
N LYS A 212 -5.66 -18.53 -4.42
CA LYS A 212 -6.50 -19.72 -4.19
C LYS A 212 -5.82 -20.98 -4.74
N GLU A 213 -6.18 -22.14 -4.20
CA GLU A 213 -5.69 -23.42 -4.70
C GLU A 213 -6.06 -23.64 -6.17
N GLY A 214 -5.08 -24.12 -6.94
CA GLY A 214 -5.27 -24.45 -8.35
C GLY A 214 -5.35 -23.26 -9.29
N ASP A 215 -5.05 -22.03 -8.82
CA ASP A 215 -5.02 -20.83 -9.67
C ASP A 215 -3.76 -20.73 -10.56
N GLY A 216 -2.77 -21.62 -10.33
CA GLY A 216 -1.56 -21.71 -11.14
C GLY A 216 -0.48 -20.70 -10.78
N TYR A 217 -0.73 -19.75 -9.89
CA TYR A 217 0.24 -18.73 -9.49
C TYR A 217 1.02 -19.14 -8.23
N ASP A 218 2.35 -19.24 -8.34
CA ASP A 218 3.24 -19.61 -7.22
C ASP A 218 3.62 -18.39 -6.37
N GLN A 219 2.90 -18.21 -5.26
CA GLN A 219 3.16 -17.13 -4.30
C GLN A 219 4.57 -17.21 -3.69
N SER A 220 5.17 -18.40 -3.61
CA SER A 220 6.46 -18.58 -2.95
C SER A 220 7.62 -17.84 -3.64
N VAL A 221 7.53 -17.60 -4.94
CA VAL A 221 8.55 -16.86 -5.70
C VAL A 221 8.63 -15.41 -5.21
N PHE A 222 7.48 -14.73 -5.16
CA PHE A 222 7.43 -13.35 -4.68
C PHE A 222 7.80 -13.23 -3.20
N LEU A 223 7.27 -14.13 -2.36
CA LEU A 223 7.54 -14.11 -0.91
C LEU A 223 9.02 -14.34 -0.58
N LYS A 224 9.71 -15.21 -1.31
CA LYS A 224 11.15 -15.42 -1.18
C LYS A 224 11.95 -14.18 -1.60
N ALA A 225 11.57 -13.54 -2.70
CA ALA A 225 12.19 -12.31 -3.15
C ALA A 225 12.01 -11.17 -2.13
N LEU A 226 10.82 -11.03 -1.53
CA LEU A 226 10.56 -10.09 -0.44
C LEU A 226 11.42 -10.37 0.80
N ALA A 227 11.54 -11.65 1.18
CA ALA A 227 12.37 -12.04 2.33
C ALA A 227 13.85 -11.71 2.09
N ALA A 228 14.38 -11.94 0.89
CA ALA A 228 15.73 -11.55 0.50
C ALA A 228 15.94 -10.04 0.57
N ALA A 229 14.92 -9.26 0.16
CA ALA A 229 14.91 -7.80 0.27
C ALA A 229 14.74 -7.29 1.72
N GLY A 230 14.46 -8.18 2.70
CA GLY A 230 14.28 -7.82 4.11
C GLY A 230 12.90 -7.29 4.44
N VAL A 231 11.88 -7.57 3.62
CA VAL A 231 10.48 -7.20 3.89
C VAL A 231 9.87 -8.22 4.86
N GLU A 232 9.31 -7.72 5.96
CA GLU A 232 8.80 -8.58 7.04
C GLU A 232 7.27 -8.74 7.03
N GLN A 233 6.56 -7.97 6.21
CA GLN A 233 5.10 -8.02 6.15
C GLN A 233 4.57 -7.81 4.73
N CYS A 234 3.47 -8.51 4.43
CA CYS A 234 2.82 -8.49 3.12
C CYS A 234 1.30 -8.58 3.31
N SER A 235 0.53 -7.70 2.68
CA SER A 235 -0.93 -7.74 2.69
C SER A 235 -1.49 -8.30 1.40
N VAL A 236 -2.58 -9.04 1.50
CA VAL A 236 -3.39 -9.36 0.32
C VAL A 236 -4.18 -8.13 -0.10
N GLU A 237 -3.93 -7.65 -1.32
CA GLU A 237 -4.71 -6.60 -1.97
C GLU A 237 -5.22 -7.09 -3.32
N ALA A 238 -6.51 -7.43 -3.39
CA ALA A 238 -7.12 -8.06 -4.57
C ALA A 238 -8.62 -7.77 -4.68
N GLU A 239 -9.18 -8.04 -5.86
CA GLU A 239 -10.61 -7.99 -6.08
C GLU A 239 -11.28 -9.20 -5.41
N VAL A 240 -12.32 -8.93 -4.63
CA VAL A 240 -13.08 -9.93 -3.88
C VAL A 240 -14.13 -10.59 -4.78
N ILE A 241 -14.23 -11.92 -4.72
CA ILE A 241 -15.34 -12.70 -5.29
C ILE A 241 -16.31 -13.11 -4.18
N ASP A 242 -15.79 -13.83 -3.18
CA ASP A 242 -16.43 -14.14 -1.91
C ASP A 242 -15.40 -13.94 -0.80
N PHE A 243 -15.57 -12.89 -0.01
CA PHE A 243 -14.55 -12.48 0.94
C PHE A 243 -14.16 -13.59 1.93
N ARG A 244 -15.12 -14.38 2.41
CA ARG A 244 -14.84 -15.44 3.39
C ARG A 244 -14.01 -16.55 2.77
N VAL A 245 -14.46 -17.04 1.63
CA VAL A 245 -13.76 -18.09 0.89
C VAL A 245 -12.39 -17.61 0.42
N ASP A 246 -12.32 -16.39 -0.13
CA ASP A 246 -11.10 -15.80 -0.66
C ASP A 246 -10.05 -15.60 0.45
N ALA A 247 -10.44 -15.06 1.61
CA ALA A 247 -9.53 -14.81 2.71
C ALA A 247 -9.01 -16.10 3.37
N GLU A 248 -9.86 -17.13 3.54
CA GLU A 248 -9.43 -18.44 4.07
C GLU A 248 -8.40 -19.11 3.15
N ASN A 249 -8.66 -19.12 1.85
CA ASN A 249 -7.70 -19.66 0.88
C ASN A 249 -6.37 -18.89 0.92
N ALA A 250 -6.43 -17.56 0.88
CA ALA A 250 -5.24 -16.74 0.84
C ALA A 250 -4.35 -16.94 2.07
N VAL A 251 -4.88 -16.86 3.30
CA VAL A 251 -4.07 -17.00 4.50
C VAL A 251 -3.41 -18.37 4.59
N ARG A 252 -4.11 -19.42 4.18
CA ARG A 252 -3.58 -20.80 4.16
C ARG A 252 -2.46 -20.95 3.14
N ILE A 253 -2.63 -20.44 1.92
CA ILE A 253 -1.62 -20.50 0.87
C ILE A 253 -0.38 -19.71 1.28
N LEU A 254 -0.53 -18.47 1.72
CA LEU A 254 0.59 -17.61 2.08
C LEU A 254 1.43 -18.21 3.22
N LYS A 255 0.79 -18.78 4.25
CA LYS A 255 1.50 -19.42 5.35
C LYS A 255 2.24 -20.69 4.94
N ASN A 256 1.77 -21.39 3.92
CA ASN A 256 2.42 -22.60 3.39
C ASN A 256 3.49 -22.29 2.32
N SER A 257 3.60 -21.04 1.88
CA SER A 257 4.53 -20.63 0.78
C SER A 257 5.86 -20.08 1.29
N ILE A 258 6.10 -20.10 2.60
CA ILE A 258 7.34 -19.59 3.24
C ILE A 258 8.14 -20.76 3.80
#